data_8cda823bbaa64452c0c0a1e7cc1dfe2a
#
_entry.id   8cda823bbaa64452c0c0a1e7cc1dfe2a
#
_cell.length_a   1.000
_cell.length_b   1.000
_cell.length_c   1.000
_cell.angle_alpha   90.00
_cell.angle_beta   90.00
_cell.angle_gamma   90.00
#
_symmetry.space_group_name_H-M   'P 1'
#
loop_
_entity.id
_entity.type
_entity.pdbx_description
1 polymer ?
#
loop_
_entity_poly.entity_id
_entity_poly.type
_entity_poly.pdbx_seq_one_letter_code
_entity_poly.pdbx_strand_id
1 'polypeptide(L)'
;AMHDALVKPMPGNHQTPSLAESWKMSPDGLVYEFKLREGVKFHNGDPFTAEDVRWSFHRAKGAKVLQDKVRDVEIAGPHRVRFHLHEPWPDFMTFYGTYATGAGWIAPKKYMEQVGPDGFKKHPIGLGPYKFVSHTPGVELVMEAYEGYWRKMPSVKRLVYKSVPEATTRLAMLKRGEVDLAYLLDAPQAEEIKRDPSLKLA
;
A
#
# COMPACT_ATOMS: atom_id res chain seq x y z
N ALA A 1 4.58 -3.07 0.31
CA ALA A 1 5.97 -2.67 0.35
C ALA A 1 6.32 -1.54 -0.64
N MET A 2 5.89 -1.63 -1.91
CA MET A 2 6.17 -0.61 -2.95
C MET A 2 5.29 0.64 -2.87
N HIS A 3 4.07 0.51 -2.39
CA HIS A 3 3.09 1.60 -2.34
C HIS A 3 2.82 2.05 -0.91
N ASP A 4 2.46 3.30 -0.75
CA ASP A 4 1.94 3.89 0.47
C ASP A 4 0.53 4.45 0.23
N ALA A 5 -0.22 4.63 1.33
CA ALA A 5 -1.56 5.18 1.34
C ALA A 5 -1.60 6.49 2.16
N LEU A 6 -2.69 7.26 2.06
CA LEU A 6 -2.86 8.46 2.86
C LEU A 6 -2.90 8.14 4.36
N VAL A 7 -3.61 7.07 4.73
CA VAL A 7 -3.69 6.52 6.09
C VAL A 7 -3.37 5.04 6.07
N LYS A 8 -2.87 4.52 7.18
CA LYS A 8 -2.52 3.11 7.34
C LYS A 8 -3.20 2.50 8.55
N PRO A 9 -3.74 1.29 8.45
CA PRO A 9 -4.12 0.52 9.63
C PRO A 9 -2.84 0.04 10.35
N MET A 10 -2.78 0.30 11.64
CA MET A 10 -1.70 -0.16 12.52
C MET A 10 -2.33 -0.88 13.72
N PRO A 11 -1.61 -1.77 14.41
CA PRO A 11 -2.10 -2.36 15.65
C PRO A 11 -2.53 -1.27 16.64
N GLY A 12 -3.76 -1.36 17.12
CA GLY A 12 -4.34 -0.38 18.06
C GLY A 12 -4.82 0.94 17.46
N ASN A 13 -4.54 1.22 16.19
CA ASN A 13 -5.06 2.40 15.49
C ASN A 13 -5.28 2.13 14.00
N HIS A 14 -6.52 1.95 13.61
CA HIS A 14 -6.89 1.67 12.22
C HIS A 14 -6.74 2.87 11.27
N GLN A 15 -6.47 4.06 11.78
CA GLN A 15 -6.37 5.31 11.03
C GLN A 15 -5.09 6.09 11.39
N THR A 16 -3.94 5.46 11.20
CA THR A 16 -2.64 6.11 11.47
C THR A 16 -2.24 6.99 10.28
N PRO A 17 -1.80 8.25 10.52
CA PRO A 17 -1.28 9.14 9.49
C PRO A 17 -0.13 8.51 8.70
N SER A 18 -0.19 8.61 7.36
CA SER A 18 0.84 8.13 6.45
C SER A 18 1.23 9.21 5.45
N LEU A 19 0.86 9.14 4.18
CA LEU A 19 1.09 10.23 3.21
C LEU A 19 0.24 11.47 3.54
N ALA A 20 -0.88 11.33 4.24
CA ALA A 20 -1.54 12.43 4.91
C ALA A 20 -0.92 12.64 6.31
N GLU A 21 -0.59 13.89 6.64
CA GLU A 21 -0.15 14.29 7.98
C GLU A 21 -1.34 14.34 8.95
N SER A 22 -2.46 14.83 8.45
CA SER A 22 -3.71 15.00 9.19
C SER A 22 -4.89 15.07 8.24
N TRP A 23 -6.08 14.91 8.80
CA TRP A 23 -7.34 15.14 8.10
C TRP A 23 -8.37 15.70 9.05
N LYS A 24 -9.40 16.31 8.49
CA LYS A 24 -10.56 16.82 9.21
C LYS A 24 -11.83 16.55 8.41
N MET A 25 -12.90 16.32 9.12
CA MET A 25 -14.26 16.23 8.58
C MET A 25 -14.99 17.54 8.83
N SER A 26 -15.79 18.00 7.87
CA SER A 26 -16.67 19.14 8.06
C SER A 26 -17.79 18.82 9.07
N PRO A 27 -18.38 19.84 9.75
CA PRO A 27 -19.42 19.61 10.75
C PRO A 27 -20.67 18.87 10.23
N ASP A 28 -20.97 19.02 8.95
CA ASP A 28 -22.08 18.35 8.27
C ASP A 28 -21.74 16.93 7.80
N GLY A 29 -20.47 16.48 7.97
CA GLY A 29 -20.01 15.16 7.56
C GLY A 29 -19.87 14.95 6.04
N LEU A 30 -19.97 16.02 5.25
CA LEU A 30 -19.97 15.95 3.79
C LEU A 30 -18.59 16.11 3.14
N VAL A 31 -17.60 16.63 3.89
CA VAL A 31 -16.27 16.91 3.36
C VAL A 31 -15.18 16.32 4.26
N TYR A 32 -14.30 15.51 3.68
CA TYR A 32 -13.05 15.07 4.30
C TYR A 32 -11.87 15.78 3.64
N GLU A 33 -11.20 16.68 4.37
CA GLU A 33 -10.00 17.37 3.90
C GLU A 33 -8.77 16.71 4.47
N PHE A 34 -7.81 16.35 3.59
CA PHE A 34 -6.51 15.79 3.96
C PHE A 34 -5.41 16.80 3.68
N LYS A 35 -4.52 17.00 4.67
CA LYS A 35 -3.23 17.67 4.48
C LYS A 35 -2.19 16.62 4.14
N LEU A 36 -1.59 16.72 2.96
CA LEU A 36 -0.59 15.78 2.46
C LEU A 36 0.82 16.20 2.91
N ARG A 37 1.70 15.21 3.05
CA ARG A 37 3.12 15.47 3.34
C ARG A 37 3.79 16.15 2.16
N GLU A 38 4.58 17.17 2.46
CA GLU A 38 5.44 17.86 1.50
C GLU A 38 6.79 17.12 1.35
N GLY A 39 7.44 17.30 0.20
CA GLY A 39 8.78 16.75 -0.05
C GLY A 39 8.85 15.24 -0.30
N VAL A 40 7.72 14.54 -0.27
CA VAL A 40 7.66 13.10 -0.59
C VAL A 40 7.83 12.89 -2.10
N LYS A 41 8.63 11.90 -2.48
CA LYS A 41 8.93 11.58 -3.88
C LYS A 41 8.66 10.11 -4.19
N PHE A 42 8.17 9.84 -5.38
CA PHE A 42 8.10 8.50 -5.95
C PHE A 42 9.50 7.92 -6.18
N HIS A 43 9.57 6.61 -6.43
CA HIS A 43 10.86 5.91 -6.67
C HIS A 43 11.65 6.46 -7.86
N ASN A 44 11.01 7.14 -8.80
CA ASN A 44 11.66 7.80 -9.95
C ASN A 44 12.03 9.27 -9.67
N GLY A 45 11.80 9.77 -8.46
CA GLY A 45 12.10 11.14 -8.05
C GLY A 45 10.99 12.16 -8.32
N ASP A 46 9.91 11.81 -9.02
CA ASP A 46 8.77 12.71 -9.23
C ASP A 46 8.11 13.06 -7.88
N PRO A 47 7.65 14.31 -7.69
CA PRO A 47 7.01 14.73 -6.45
C PRO A 47 5.62 14.09 -6.31
N PHE A 48 5.25 13.75 -5.07
CA PHE A 48 3.89 13.36 -4.71
C PHE A 48 3.02 14.59 -4.49
N THR A 49 1.83 14.63 -5.07
CA THR A 49 0.88 15.75 -4.99
C THR A 49 -0.57 15.29 -4.85
N ALA A 50 -1.48 16.26 -4.62
CA ALA A 50 -2.92 16.02 -4.58
C ALA A 50 -3.49 15.49 -5.92
N GLU A 51 -2.81 15.79 -7.05
CA GLU A 51 -3.17 15.23 -8.36
C GLU A 51 -3.07 13.71 -8.38
N ASP A 52 -2.02 13.15 -7.77
CA ASP A 52 -1.83 11.70 -7.69
C ASP A 52 -2.91 11.05 -6.84
N VAL A 53 -3.35 11.71 -5.76
CA VAL A 53 -4.43 11.22 -4.90
C VAL A 53 -5.75 11.15 -5.67
N ARG A 54 -6.16 12.25 -6.32
CA ARG A 54 -7.39 12.31 -7.12
C ARG A 54 -7.38 11.30 -8.25
N TRP A 55 -6.26 11.25 -8.98
CA TRP A 55 -6.09 10.34 -10.11
C TRP A 55 -6.17 8.87 -9.67
N SER A 56 -5.52 8.51 -8.56
CA SER A 56 -5.52 7.15 -8.01
C SER A 56 -6.91 6.72 -7.55
N PHE A 57 -7.63 7.60 -6.84
CA PHE A 57 -8.97 7.33 -6.36
C PHE A 57 -9.93 6.95 -7.49
N HIS A 58 -9.96 7.72 -8.57
CA HIS A 58 -10.85 7.45 -9.70
C HIS A 58 -10.51 6.17 -10.49
N ARG A 59 -9.28 5.65 -10.32
CA ARG A 59 -8.80 4.43 -11.01
C ARG A 59 -8.75 3.19 -10.13
N ALA A 60 -9.01 3.31 -8.85
CA ALA A 60 -9.00 2.19 -7.90
C ALA A 60 -10.15 1.21 -8.21
N LYS A 61 -9.83 0.07 -8.81
CA LYS A 61 -10.84 -0.90 -9.26
C LYS A 61 -11.66 -1.52 -8.11
N GLY A 62 -11.09 -1.65 -6.92
CA GLY A 62 -11.77 -2.18 -5.73
C GLY A 62 -12.56 -1.14 -4.94
N ALA A 63 -12.61 0.10 -5.38
CA ALA A 63 -13.16 1.24 -4.63
C ALA A 63 -14.57 1.64 -5.03
N LYS A 64 -15.31 0.81 -5.78
CA LYS A 64 -16.63 1.17 -6.32
C LYS A 64 -17.59 1.73 -5.26
N VAL A 65 -17.67 1.09 -4.10
CA VAL A 65 -18.51 1.55 -2.98
C VAL A 65 -18.15 2.97 -2.53
N LEU A 66 -16.85 3.27 -2.43
CA LEU A 66 -16.36 4.62 -2.09
C LEU A 66 -16.62 5.62 -3.21
N GLN A 67 -16.37 5.22 -4.46
CA GLN A 67 -16.56 6.09 -5.62
C GLN A 67 -18.03 6.48 -5.78
N ASP A 68 -18.97 5.58 -5.47
CA ASP A 68 -20.41 5.87 -5.52
C ASP A 68 -20.86 6.83 -4.39
N LYS A 69 -20.14 6.89 -3.26
CA LYS A 69 -20.41 7.80 -2.16
C LYS A 69 -19.72 9.15 -2.30
N VAL A 70 -18.64 9.23 -3.07
CA VAL A 70 -17.88 10.46 -3.29
C VAL A 70 -18.39 11.17 -4.54
N ARG A 71 -18.91 12.38 -4.36
CA ARG A 71 -19.38 13.24 -5.45
C ARG A 71 -18.24 13.82 -6.26
N ASP A 72 -17.16 14.27 -5.57
CA ASP A 72 -16.00 14.90 -6.18
C ASP A 72 -14.76 14.79 -5.30
N VAL A 73 -13.59 14.85 -5.92
CA VAL A 73 -12.29 14.95 -5.27
C VAL A 73 -11.62 16.25 -5.71
N GLU A 74 -11.76 17.29 -4.90
CA GLU A 74 -11.22 18.61 -5.14
C GLU A 74 -9.73 18.69 -4.80
N ILE A 75 -8.93 19.30 -5.68
CA ILE A 75 -7.56 19.70 -5.40
C ILE A 75 -7.57 21.11 -4.82
N ALA A 76 -7.49 21.21 -3.49
CA ALA A 76 -7.50 22.48 -2.77
C ALA A 76 -6.09 23.12 -2.66
N GLY A 77 -5.10 22.51 -3.30
CA GLY A 77 -3.71 22.94 -3.37
C GLY A 77 -2.78 21.76 -3.65
N PRO A 78 -1.49 21.99 -3.91
CA PRO A 78 -0.54 20.91 -4.26
C PRO A 78 -0.49 19.78 -3.21
N HIS A 79 -0.68 20.14 -1.93
CA HIS A 79 -0.62 19.19 -0.80
C HIS A 79 -1.91 19.23 0.04
N ARG A 80 -3.05 19.49 -0.60
CA ARG A 80 -4.36 19.48 0.04
C ARG A 80 -5.42 18.96 -0.88
N VAL A 81 -6.16 17.93 -0.44
CA VAL A 81 -7.24 17.30 -1.20
C VAL A 81 -8.50 17.22 -0.34
N ARG A 82 -9.66 17.45 -0.95
CA ARG A 82 -10.97 17.31 -0.32
C ARG A 82 -11.81 16.29 -1.04
N PHE A 83 -12.37 15.36 -0.28
CA PHE A 83 -13.37 14.43 -0.76
C PHE A 83 -14.74 14.96 -0.38
N HIS A 84 -15.55 15.28 -1.35
CA HIS A 84 -16.93 15.72 -1.19
C HIS A 84 -17.87 14.53 -1.34
N LEU A 85 -18.66 14.24 -0.31
CA LEU A 85 -19.60 13.14 -0.31
C LEU A 85 -20.98 13.58 -0.81
N HIS A 86 -21.78 12.63 -1.32
CA HIS A 86 -23.19 12.86 -1.66
C HIS A 86 -24.06 13.00 -0.40
N GLU A 87 -23.71 12.26 0.66
CA GLU A 87 -24.39 12.23 1.95
C GLU A 87 -23.37 11.98 3.07
N PRO A 88 -23.65 12.33 4.34
CA PRO A 88 -22.77 12.01 5.45
C PRO A 88 -22.56 10.50 5.55
N TRP A 89 -21.30 10.07 5.59
CA TRP A 89 -20.96 8.66 5.69
C TRP A 89 -19.84 8.43 6.73
N PRO A 90 -20.19 8.07 7.98
CA PRO A 90 -19.20 7.90 9.05
C PRO A 90 -18.12 6.86 8.77
N ASP A 91 -18.44 5.84 7.96
CA ASP A 91 -17.51 4.77 7.62
C ASP A 91 -16.50 5.12 6.51
N PHE A 92 -16.54 6.34 5.95
CA PHE A 92 -15.64 6.76 4.87
C PHE A 92 -14.17 6.44 5.19
N MET A 93 -13.68 6.81 6.38
CA MET A 93 -12.29 6.60 6.77
C MET A 93 -11.95 5.11 6.92
N THR A 94 -12.89 4.29 7.38
CA THR A 94 -12.72 2.84 7.51
C THR A 94 -12.50 2.20 6.15
N PHE A 95 -13.35 2.53 5.18
CA PHE A 95 -13.26 2.01 3.81
C PHE A 95 -12.07 2.58 3.03
N TYR A 96 -11.76 3.86 3.21
CA TYR A 96 -10.66 4.52 2.53
C TYR A 96 -9.30 4.10 3.09
N GLY A 97 -9.19 3.92 4.41
CA GLY A 97 -7.95 3.57 5.10
C GLY A 97 -7.59 2.09 5.07
N THR A 98 -8.49 1.20 4.62
CA THR A 98 -8.20 -0.24 4.54
C THR A 98 -7.43 -0.58 3.27
N TYR A 99 -6.53 -1.56 3.37
CA TYR A 99 -5.84 -2.13 2.19
C TYR A 99 -6.75 -3.02 1.32
N ALA A 100 -7.88 -3.47 1.86
CA ALA A 100 -8.79 -4.39 1.17
C ALA A 100 -9.46 -3.76 -0.05
N THR A 101 -9.78 -2.46 0.00
CA THR A 101 -10.41 -1.74 -1.13
C THR A 101 -9.41 -1.26 -2.17
N GLY A 102 -8.15 -1.10 -1.80
CA GLY A 102 -7.12 -0.47 -2.63
C GLY A 102 -7.35 1.03 -2.93
N ALA A 103 -8.41 1.62 -2.38
CA ALA A 103 -8.81 3.01 -2.66
C ALA A 103 -7.80 4.04 -2.17
N GLY A 104 -7.15 3.75 -1.05
CA GLY A 104 -6.16 4.63 -0.44
C GLY A 104 -4.75 4.52 -1.04
N TRP A 105 -4.48 3.57 -1.93
CA TRP A 105 -3.16 3.41 -2.51
C TRP A 105 -2.90 4.45 -3.58
N ILE A 106 -1.73 5.09 -3.49
CA ILE A 106 -1.38 6.17 -4.39
C ILE A 106 -0.43 5.66 -5.48
N ALA A 107 -0.84 5.88 -6.73
CA ALA A 107 -0.06 5.60 -7.91
C ALA A 107 0.45 6.90 -8.57
N PRO A 108 1.59 6.87 -9.26
CA PRO A 108 2.21 8.04 -9.89
C PRO A 108 1.48 8.42 -11.19
N LYS A 109 0.60 9.41 -11.14
CA LYS A 109 -0.21 9.86 -12.29
C LYS A 109 0.66 10.09 -13.52
N LYS A 110 1.65 10.97 -13.43
CA LYS A 110 2.51 11.37 -14.55
C LYS A 110 3.20 10.16 -15.20
N TYR A 111 3.80 9.29 -14.38
CA TYR A 111 4.47 8.10 -14.89
C TYR A 111 3.49 7.12 -15.55
N MET A 112 2.32 6.89 -14.91
CA MET A 112 1.27 6.03 -15.49
C MET A 112 0.75 6.54 -16.84
N GLU A 113 0.63 7.85 -17.00
CA GLU A 113 0.21 8.47 -18.27
C GLU A 113 1.30 8.34 -19.35
N GLN A 114 2.58 8.32 -18.96
CA GLN A 114 3.71 8.15 -19.89
C GLN A 114 3.86 6.71 -20.38
N VAL A 115 3.80 5.74 -19.46
CA VAL A 115 4.14 4.33 -19.79
C VAL A 115 2.93 3.45 -20.05
N GLY A 116 1.76 3.90 -19.66
CA GLY A 116 0.50 3.13 -19.71
C GLY A 116 0.46 1.96 -18.72
N PRO A 117 -0.68 1.23 -18.67
CA PRO A 117 -0.85 0.11 -17.73
C PRO A 117 0.15 -1.03 -17.92
N ASP A 118 0.52 -1.34 -19.15
CA ASP A 118 1.45 -2.45 -19.44
C ASP A 118 2.91 -2.07 -19.16
N GLY A 119 3.31 -0.82 -19.38
CA GLY A 119 4.60 -0.30 -18.96
C GLY A 119 4.72 -0.30 -17.44
N PHE A 120 3.67 0.13 -16.73
CA PHE A 120 3.64 0.11 -15.29
C PHE A 120 3.71 -1.31 -14.69
N LYS A 121 3.06 -2.31 -15.30
CA LYS A 121 3.19 -3.71 -14.88
C LYS A 121 4.63 -4.23 -14.98
N LYS A 122 5.38 -3.79 -15.99
CA LYS A 122 6.78 -4.20 -16.20
C LYS A 122 7.75 -3.51 -15.25
N HIS A 123 7.50 -2.23 -14.98
CA HIS A 123 8.35 -1.40 -14.11
C HIS A 123 7.49 -0.56 -13.15
N PRO A 124 6.88 -1.19 -12.14
CA PRO A 124 6.05 -0.47 -11.17
C PRO A 124 6.91 0.41 -10.27
N ILE A 125 6.44 1.63 -10.01
CA ILE A 125 7.00 2.54 -9.03
C ILE A 125 5.94 2.95 -8.02
N GLY A 126 6.37 3.41 -6.84
CA GLY A 126 5.48 3.82 -5.78
C GLY A 126 6.14 4.78 -4.79
N LEU A 127 5.51 4.94 -3.63
CA LEU A 127 5.93 5.82 -2.53
C LEU A 127 6.40 5.02 -1.30
N GLY A 128 6.44 3.70 -1.41
CA GLY A 128 6.75 2.81 -0.30
C GLY A 128 8.24 2.64 -0.05
N PRO A 129 8.59 1.92 1.04
CA PRO A 129 9.97 1.73 1.48
C PRO A 129 10.80 0.81 0.57
N TYR A 130 10.19 0.11 -0.35
CA TYR A 130 10.89 -0.79 -1.29
C TYR A 130 10.55 -0.45 -2.73
N LYS A 131 11.55 -0.42 -3.59
CA LYS A 131 11.43 -0.27 -5.03
C LYS A 131 11.56 -1.59 -5.76
N PHE A 132 10.93 -1.69 -6.91
CA PHE A 132 10.96 -2.84 -7.79
C PHE A 132 12.36 -3.10 -8.36
N VAL A 133 12.74 -4.37 -8.41
CA VAL A 133 13.96 -4.84 -9.09
C VAL A 133 13.59 -5.74 -10.26
N SER A 134 12.87 -6.84 -10.00
CA SER A 134 12.47 -7.78 -11.04
C SER A 134 11.24 -8.58 -10.64
N HIS A 135 10.53 -9.10 -11.63
CA HIS A 135 9.42 -10.02 -11.44
C HIS A 135 9.44 -11.09 -12.51
N THR A 136 9.56 -12.34 -12.09
CA THR A 136 9.39 -13.52 -12.93
C THR A 136 8.07 -14.18 -12.54
N PRO A 137 7.01 -14.07 -13.36
CA PRO A 137 5.69 -14.60 -13.03
C PRO A 137 5.75 -16.08 -12.65
N GLY A 138 5.06 -16.43 -11.54
CA GLY A 138 5.05 -17.80 -11.01
C GLY A 138 6.35 -18.24 -10.31
N VAL A 139 7.40 -17.41 -10.30
CA VAL A 139 8.69 -17.73 -9.68
C VAL A 139 8.98 -16.80 -8.52
N GLU A 140 9.26 -15.53 -8.79
CA GLU A 140 9.61 -14.59 -7.74
C GLU A 140 9.37 -13.11 -8.10
N LEU A 141 9.16 -12.28 -7.05
CA LEU A 141 9.21 -10.83 -7.10
C LEU A 141 10.36 -10.35 -6.21
N VAL A 142 11.26 -9.56 -6.78
CA VAL A 142 12.41 -9.00 -6.07
C VAL A 142 12.25 -7.50 -5.91
N MET A 143 12.47 -7.02 -4.69
CA MET A 143 12.46 -5.60 -4.34
C MET A 143 13.68 -5.26 -3.48
N GLU A 144 14.13 -4.02 -3.54
CA GLU A 144 15.22 -3.50 -2.71
C GLU A 144 14.78 -2.28 -1.89
N ALA A 145 15.41 -2.07 -0.75
CA ALA A 145 15.14 -0.92 0.10
C ALA A 145 15.40 0.39 -0.68
N TYR A 146 14.45 1.34 -0.57
CA TYR A 146 14.56 2.64 -1.20
C TYR A 146 15.21 3.64 -0.24
N GLU A 147 16.43 4.08 -0.54
CA GLU A 147 17.19 5.01 0.32
C GLU A 147 16.53 6.39 0.46
N GLY A 148 15.81 6.82 -0.58
CA GLY A 148 15.02 8.07 -0.58
C GLY A 148 13.66 7.96 0.10
N TYR A 149 13.38 6.88 0.86
CA TYR A 149 12.10 6.73 1.52
C TYR A 149 11.86 7.83 2.55
N TRP A 150 10.71 8.46 2.50
CA TRP A 150 10.33 9.61 3.31
C TRP A 150 10.16 9.34 4.82
N ARG A 151 10.19 8.08 5.24
CA ARG A 151 10.28 7.63 6.64
C ARG A 151 11.63 6.94 6.88
N LYS A 152 11.74 6.25 8.01
CA LYS A 152 12.90 5.43 8.32
C LYS A 152 13.06 4.31 7.27
N MET A 153 14.23 4.27 6.67
CA MET A 153 14.61 3.21 5.74
C MET A 153 14.53 1.84 6.44
N PRO A 154 13.99 0.80 5.77
CA PRO A 154 13.93 -0.53 6.35
C PRO A 154 15.32 -1.11 6.59
N SER A 155 15.45 -1.91 7.65
CA SER A 155 16.71 -2.63 7.98
C SER A 155 16.99 -3.76 6.99
N VAL A 156 15.95 -4.43 6.50
CA VAL A 156 16.07 -5.45 5.45
C VAL A 156 16.33 -4.78 4.11
N LYS A 157 17.48 -5.07 3.51
CA LYS A 157 17.91 -4.40 2.27
C LYS A 157 17.25 -4.95 1.01
N ARG A 158 16.90 -6.23 1.00
CA ARG A 158 16.33 -6.90 -0.16
C ARG A 158 15.21 -7.83 0.27
N LEU A 159 14.07 -7.77 -0.41
CA LEU A 159 12.93 -8.66 -0.26
C LEU A 159 12.81 -9.52 -1.52
N VAL A 160 12.72 -10.83 -1.32
CA VAL A 160 12.46 -11.80 -2.39
C VAL A 160 11.18 -12.55 -2.02
N TYR A 161 10.12 -12.34 -2.78
CA TYR A 161 8.87 -13.08 -2.62
C TYR A 161 8.87 -14.24 -3.61
N LYS A 162 9.09 -15.46 -3.12
CA LYS A 162 9.02 -16.69 -3.92
C LYS A 162 7.59 -17.18 -4.06
N SER A 163 7.18 -17.55 -5.26
CA SER A 163 5.89 -18.17 -5.51
C SER A 163 5.99 -19.66 -5.29
N VAL A 164 5.50 -20.14 -4.16
CA VAL A 164 5.48 -21.58 -3.79
C VAL A 164 4.05 -21.96 -3.43
N PRO A 165 3.28 -22.56 -4.36
CA PRO A 165 1.87 -22.87 -4.16
C PRO A 165 1.60 -23.80 -2.97
N GLU A 166 2.41 -24.85 -2.81
CA GLU A 166 2.21 -25.91 -1.84
C GLU A 166 2.66 -25.50 -0.42
N ALA A 167 1.74 -25.54 0.54
CA ALA A 167 2.00 -25.16 1.93
C ALA A 167 3.07 -26.04 2.60
N THR A 168 3.07 -27.35 2.32
CA THR A 168 4.10 -28.28 2.81
C THR A 168 5.48 -27.94 2.30
N THR A 169 5.60 -27.54 1.03
CA THR A 169 6.87 -27.09 0.43
C THR A 169 7.33 -25.80 1.09
N ARG A 170 6.44 -24.83 1.34
CA ARG A 170 6.80 -23.58 2.07
C ARG A 170 7.35 -23.86 3.46
N LEU A 171 6.73 -24.79 4.21
CA LEU A 171 7.23 -25.19 5.52
C LEU A 171 8.59 -25.89 5.43
N ALA A 172 8.77 -26.78 4.48
CA ALA A 172 10.04 -27.47 4.27
C ALA A 172 11.17 -26.50 3.93
N MET A 173 10.92 -25.49 3.09
CA MET A 173 11.89 -24.44 2.75
C MET A 173 12.24 -23.59 3.97
N LEU A 174 11.26 -23.24 4.82
CA LEU A 174 11.49 -22.51 6.07
C LEU A 174 12.42 -23.33 7.02
N LYS A 175 12.14 -24.63 7.22
CA LYS A 175 12.94 -25.51 8.04
C LYS A 175 14.38 -25.68 7.56
N ARG A 176 14.60 -25.65 6.24
CA ARG A 176 15.93 -25.71 5.64
C ARG A 176 16.68 -24.37 5.57
N GLY A 177 16.01 -23.28 6.01
CA GLY A 177 16.59 -21.94 5.93
C GLY A 177 16.70 -21.38 4.49
N GLU A 178 15.94 -21.93 3.54
CA GLU A 178 15.88 -21.43 2.16
C GLU A 178 15.01 -20.18 2.02
N VAL A 179 14.17 -19.94 3.02
CA VAL A 179 13.37 -18.72 3.21
C VAL A 179 13.38 -18.32 4.68
N ASP A 180 13.30 -17.02 4.94
CA ASP A 180 13.28 -16.46 6.30
C ASP A 180 11.86 -16.40 6.87
N LEU A 181 10.83 -16.46 6.00
CA LEU A 181 9.44 -16.36 6.38
C LEU A 181 8.56 -17.17 5.43
N ALA A 182 7.61 -17.92 5.99
CA ALA A 182 6.54 -18.58 5.24
C ALA A 182 5.18 -18.14 5.78
N TYR A 183 4.22 -17.88 4.90
CA TYR A 183 2.85 -17.48 5.28
C TYR A 183 1.80 -18.33 4.56
N LEU A 184 0.54 -18.21 4.97
CA LEU A 184 -0.56 -19.05 4.51
C LEU A 184 -0.32 -20.54 4.76
N LEU A 185 0.20 -20.85 5.96
CA LEU A 185 0.29 -22.20 6.47
C LEU A 185 -1.01 -22.57 7.17
N ASP A 186 -1.42 -23.83 7.07
CA ASP A 186 -2.63 -24.32 7.71
C ASP A 186 -2.40 -24.74 9.18
N ALA A 187 -3.46 -25.12 9.89
CA ALA A 187 -3.41 -25.45 11.30
C ALA A 187 -2.45 -26.61 11.64
N PRO A 188 -2.40 -27.74 10.91
CA PRO A 188 -1.42 -28.80 11.15
C PRO A 188 0.02 -28.31 11.07
N GLN A 189 0.35 -27.48 10.08
CA GLN A 189 1.70 -26.93 9.91
C GLN A 189 2.03 -25.90 10.99
N ALA A 190 1.06 -25.12 11.46
CA ALA A 190 1.25 -24.24 12.60
C ALA A 190 1.58 -25.02 13.89
N GLU A 191 0.92 -26.15 14.13
CA GLU A 191 1.23 -27.03 15.27
C GLU A 191 2.62 -27.68 15.15
N GLU A 192 3.07 -27.99 13.92
CA GLU A 192 4.43 -28.48 13.67
C GLU A 192 5.48 -27.42 13.99
N ILE A 193 5.24 -26.16 13.58
CA ILE A 193 6.12 -25.02 13.88
C ILE A 193 6.25 -24.81 15.41
N LYS A 194 5.14 -24.87 16.17
CA LYS A 194 5.17 -24.70 17.61
C LYS A 194 6.06 -25.70 18.34
N ARG A 195 6.27 -26.88 17.75
CA ARG A 195 7.14 -27.95 18.31
C ARG A 195 8.61 -27.80 17.92
N ASP A 196 8.92 -26.95 16.98
CA ASP A 196 10.28 -26.72 16.48
C ASP A 196 10.87 -25.46 17.16
N PRO A 197 11.86 -25.62 18.07
CA PRO A 197 12.42 -24.49 18.78
C PRO A 197 13.21 -23.51 17.91
N SER A 198 13.56 -23.90 16.68
CA SER A 198 14.25 -23.04 15.72
C SER A 198 13.30 -22.11 14.96
N LEU A 199 12.00 -22.37 15.03
CA LEU A 199 10.97 -21.63 14.31
C LEU A 199 10.10 -20.81 15.26
N LYS A 200 9.49 -19.77 14.75
CA LYS A 200 8.56 -18.92 15.49
C LYS A 200 7.27 -18.74 14.69
N LEU A 201 6.16 -18.98 15.35
CA LEU A 201 4.83 -18.61 14.85
C LEU A 201 4.54 -17.17 15.27
N ALA A 202 4.15 -16.29 14.31
CA ALA A 202 3.84 -14.89 14.53
C ALA A 202 2.37 -14.58 14.22
#